data_1923ba04b162b4f486f34980e9c44f9a
#
_entry.id   1923ba04b162b4f486f34980e9c44f9a
#
_cell.length_a   1.000
_cell.length_b   1.000
_cell.length_c   1.000
_cell.angle_alpha   90.00
_cell.angle_beta   90.00
_cell.angle_gamma   90.00
#
_symmetry.space_group_name_H-M   'P 1'
#
loop_
_entity.id
_entity.type
_entity.pdbx_description
1 polymer ?
#
loop_
_entity_poly.entity_id
_entity_poly.type
_entity_poly.pdbx_seq_one_letter_code
_entity_poly.pdbx_strand_id
1 'polypeptide(L)'
;MKRIYLLSLFIFSIGCEDNIEKIDTNELLIIASEGNFGSSNGSLSIFKGKEKIQTIDDVGDVVQSITTYNNKLFVVVNNSHLIKVFTITESGLKLPGIDINTNNSSPRELIVHNNKAYFTNYNSQDVKVLDLETYYIEKSIKVNGLPESIVSDGKHLWVAINMNPDYSSANSVVKIDPENNQVINTYEVGKGPQQ
;
A
#
# COMPACT_ATOMS: atom_id res chain seq x y z
N MET A 1 25.51 -12.99 -69.67
CA MET A 1 24.50 -12.39 -68.78
C MET A 1 24.29 -13.30 -67.59
N LYS A 2 24.84 -12.93 -66.39
CA LYS A 2 24.68 -13.67 -65.11
C LYS A 2 23.50 -13.08 -64.36
N ARG A 3 22.45 -13.85 -64.14
CA ARG A 3 21.31 -13.45 -63.29
C ARG A 3 21.67 -13.69 -61.83
N ILE A 4 21.68 -12.64 -61.04
CA ILE A 4 21.82 -12.69 -59.57
C ILE A 4 20.39 -12.79 -59.01
N TYR A 5 20.09 -13.88 -58.30
CA TYR A 5 18.87 -14.03 -57.50
C TYR A 5 19.13 -13.51 -56.09
N LEU A 6 18.43 -12.44 -55.73
CA LEU A 6 18.45 -11.89 -54.36
C LEU A 6 17.44 -12.68 -53.54
N LEU A 7 17.94 -13.50 -52.61
CA LEU A 7 17.13 -14.24 -51.67
C LEU A 7 16.81 -13.32 -50.48
N SER A 8 15.56 -12.84 -50.40
CA SER A 8 15.07 -12.03 -49.26
C SER A 8 14.74 -12.96 -48.10
N LEU A 9 15.53 -12.89 -47.03
CA LEU A 9 15.28 -13.62 -45.79
C LEU A 9 14.30 -12.81 -44.93
N PHE A 10 13.03 -13.22 -44.88
CA PHE A 10 12.05 -12.67 -43.92
C PHE A 10 12.30 -13.31 -42.56
N ILE A 11 12.85 -12.52 -41.62
CA ILE A 11 12.91 -12.89 -40.20
C ILE A 11 11.57 -12.52 -39.58
N PHE A 12 10.72 -13.53 -39.31
CA PHE A 12 9.56 -13.39 -38.45
C PHE A 12 10.04 -13.35 -36.98
N SER A 13 10.10 -12.17 -36.40
CA SER A 13 10.18 -12.04 -34.94
C SER A 13 8.80 -12.36 -34.38
N ILE A 14 8.64 -13.56 -33.82
CA ILE A 14 7.50 -13.90 -32.97
C ILE A 14 7.80 -13.22 -31.64
N GLY A 15 7.30 -12.00 -31.45
CA GLY A 15 7.20 -11.37 -30.15
C GLY A 15 6.14 -12.15 -29.36
N CYS A 16 6.53 -12.84 -28.29
CA CYS A 16 5.59 -13.15 -27.22
C CYS A 16 5.17 -11.81 -26.62
N GLU A 17 4.03 -11.28 -27.03
CA GLU A 17 3.30 -10.32 -26.23
C GLU A 17 2.72 -11.13 -25.05
N ASP A 18 3.30 -10.95 -23.87
CA ASP A 18 2.61 -11.29 -22.64
C ASP A 18 1.33 -10.45 -22.61
N ASN A 19 0.21 -11.05 -23.01
CA ASN A 19 -1.11 -10.52 -22.78
C ASN A 19 -1.37 -10.54 -21.27
N ILE A 20 -0.78 -9.60 -20.55
CA ILE A 20 -1.30 -9.20 -19.26
C ILE A 20 -2.64 -8.53 -19.58
N GLU A 21 -3.74 -9.27 -19.41
CA GLU A 21 -5.08 -8.69 -19.43
C GLU A 21 -5.03 -7.49 -18.47
N LYS A 22 -5.02 -6.28 -19.04
CA LYS A 22 -5.22 -5.06 -18.24
C LYS A 22 -6.64 -5.14 -17.73
N ILE A 23 -6.79 -5.59 -16.48
CA ILE A 23 -8.06 -5.48 -15.76
C ILE A 23 -8.37 -3.99 -15.73
N ASP A 24 -9.46 -3.60 -16.37
CA ASP A 24 -9.94 -2.22 -16.31
C ASP A 24 -10.52 -1.96 -14.92
N THR A 25 -9.64 -1.69 -13.95
CA THR A 25 -10.01 -1.37 -12.57
C THR A 25 -10.61 0.03 -12.45
N ASN A 26 -10.64 0.82 -13.53
CA ASN A 26 -11.20 2.18 -13.54
C ASN A 26 -12.72 2.20 -13.30
N GLU A 27 -13.40 1.06 -13.39
CA GLU A 27 -14.83 0.96 -13.14
C GLU A 27 -15.18 0.62 -11.68
N LEU A 28 -14.23 0.19 -10.87
CA LEU A 28 -14.49 -0.20 -9.48
C LEU A 28 -14.22 0.94 -8.51
N LEU A 29 -15.22 1.25 -7.69
CA LEU A 29 -15.08 2.10 -6.52
C LEU A 29 -15.07 1.21 -5.27
N ILE A 30 -13.99 1.27 -4.50
CA ILE A 30 -13.83 0.54 -3.25
C ILE A 30 -13.88 1.54 -2.09
N ILE A 31 -14.82 1.35 -1.19
CA ILE A 31 -15.01 2.19 0.00
C ILE A 31 -14.74 1.33 1.23
N ALA A 32 -13.81 1.80 2.06
CA ALA A 32 -13.56 1.23 3.38
C ALA A 32 -14.34 2.00 4.44
N SER A 33 -14.97 1.28 5.34
CA SER A 33 -15.63 1.84 6.52
C SER A 33 -14.86 1.37 7.77
N GLU A 34 -14.45 2.34 8.57
CA GLU A 34 -13.60 2.11 9.74
C GLU A 34 -14.21 1.09 10.74
N GLY A 35 -15.51 1.16 10.95
CA GLY A 35 -16.20 0.44 12.01
C GLY A 35 -16.12 1.18 13.34
N ASN A 36 -16.51 0.50 14.42
CA ASN A 36 -16.43 1.03 15.77
C ASN A 36 -15.21 0.41 16.49
N PHE A 37 -14.44 1.25 17.18
CA PHE A 37 -13.29 0.79 17.98
C PHE A 37 -13.70 -0.30 18.97
N GLY A 38 -12.96 -1.40 18.99
CA GLY A 38 -13.21 -2.56 19.85
C GLY A 38 -14.32 -3.51 19.37
N SER A 39 -14.91 -3.25 18.19
CA SER A 39 -16.03 -4.04 17.67
C SER A 39 -15.68 -4.96 16.51
N SER A 40 -14.50 -4.82 15.93
CA SER A 40 -14.01 -5.62 14.78
C SER A 40 -14.96 -5.63 13.57
N ASN A 41 -15.78 -4.60 13.41
CA ASN A 41 -16.85 -4.49 12.42
C ASN A 41 -16.53 -3.53 11.25
N GLY A 42 -15.26 -3.28 10.99
CA GLY A 42 -14.85 -2.58 9.78
C GLY A 42 -15.26 -3.34 8.53
N SER A 43 -15.56 -2.64 7.44
CA SER A 43 -16.09 -3.27 6.24
C SER A 43 -15.58 -2.64 4.95
N LEU A 44 -15.71 -3.38 3.83
CA LEU A 44 -15.45 -2.90 2.48
C LEU A 44 -16.73 -2.99 1.66
N SER A 45 -17.05 -1.93 0.94
CA SER A 45 -18.11 -1.88 -0.06
C SER A 45 -17.52 -1.66 -1.45
N ILE A 46 -17.83 -2.53 -2.40
CA ILE A 46 -17.33 -2.47 -3.76
C ILE A 46 -18.48 -2.16 -4.70
N PHE A 47 -18.28 -1.14 -5.53
CA PHE A 47 -19.25 -0.69 -6.52
C PHE A 47 -18.67 -0.80 -7.92
N LYS A 48 -19.52 -1.14 -8.89
CA LYS A 48 -19.27 -1.00 -10.32
C LYS A 48 -20.27 0.02 -10.88
N GLY A 49 -19.78 1.19 -11.26
CA GLY A 49 -20.63 2.33 -11.54
C GLY A 49 -21.46 2.73 -10.31
N LYS A 50 -22.80 2.61 -10.38
CA LYS A 50 -23.73 2.93 -9.27
C LYS A 50 -24.18 1.68 -8.49
N GLU A 51 -23.84 0.50 -8.97
CA GLU A 51 -24.27 -0.76 -8.38
C GLU A 51 -23.26 -1.24 -7.32
N LYS A 52 -23.75 -1.56 -6.12
CA LYS A 52 -22.94 -2.25 -5.12
C LYS A 52 -22.92 -3.73 -5.47
N ILE A 53 -21.74 -4.20 -5.90
CA ILE A 53 -21.55 -5.59 -6.36
C ILE A 53 -21.03 -6.53 -5.27
N GLN A 54 -20.40 -5.97 -4.21
CA GLN A 54 -19.87 -6.79 -3.11
C GLN A 54 -19.83 -6.00 -1.82
N THR A 55 -20.04 -6.69 -0.70
CA THR A 55 -19.75 -6.21 0.66
C THR A 55 -18.90 -7.27 1.36
N ILE A 56 -17.88 -6.84 2.08
CA ILE A 56 -17.06 -7.69 2.94
C ILE A 56 -17.17 -7.09 4.34
N ASP A 57 -17.89 -7.78 5.20
CA ASP A 57 -18.06 -7.41 6.61
C ASP A 57 -16.93 -8.01 7.46
N ASP A 58 -16.80 -7.52 8.69
CA ASP A 58 -15.87 -8.01 9.71
C ASP A 58 -14.41 -8.09 9.21
N VAL A 59 -14.01 -7.06 8.42
CA VAL A 59 -12.65 -6.94 7.91
C VAL A 59 -11.64 -6.81 9.07
N GLY A 60 -12.07 -6.22 10.17
CA GLY A 60 -11.30 -6.10 11.41
C GLY A 60 -11.64 -4.84 12.20
N ASP A 61 -10.86 -4.60 13.24
CA ASP A 61 -11.06 -3.48 14.15
C ASP A 61 -10.26 -2.26 13.68
N VAL A 62 -10.98 -1.20 13.35
CA VAL A 62 -10.46 0.06 12.80
C VAL A 62 -9.76 -0.13 11.45
N VAL A 63 -10.56 -0.22 10.37
CA VAL A 63 -10.04 -0.15 8.99
C VAL A 63 -9.56 1.28 8.72
N GLN A 64 -8.25 1.48 8.75
CA GLN A 64 -7.62 2.80 8.79
C GLN A 64 -7.36 3.42 7.44
N SER A 65 -6.84 2.62 6.50
CA SER A 65 -6.52 3.08 5.15
C SER A 65 -6.55 1.94 4.14
N ILE A 66 -6.67 2.29 2.86
CA ILE A 66 -6.60 1.35 1.74
C ILE A 66 -5.68 1.90 0.66
N THR A 67 -4.92 1.02 0.04
CA THR A 67 -4.02 1.36 -1.07
C THR A 67 -4.09 0.29 -2.15
N THR A 68 -4.13 0.70 -3.41
CA THR A 68 -4.07 -0.22 -4.55
C THR A 68 -2.68 -0.21 -5.17
N TYR A 69 -2.21 -1.40 -5.54
CA TYR A 69 -0.99 -1.55 -6.33
C TYR A 69 -1.11 -2.77 -7.24
N ASN A 70 -0.88 -2.57 -8.54
CA ASN A 70 -1.18 -3.57 -9.56
C ASN A 70 -2.65 -4.04 -9.44
N ASN A 71 -2.88 -5.34 -9.32
CA ASN A 71 -4.20 -5.93 -9.11
C ASN A 71 -4.46 -6.30 -7.64
N LYS A 72 -3.81 -5.62 -6.69
CA LYS A 72 -3.96 -5.86 -5.26
C LYS A 72 -4.54 -4.65 -4.54
N LEU A 73 -5.39 -4.93 -3.56
CA LEU A 73 -5.86 -4.00 -2.55
C LEU A 73 -5.19 -4.35 -1.23
N PHE A 74 -4.48 -3.41 -0.65
CA PHE A 74 -3.94 -3.48 0.70
C PHE A 74 -4.88 -2.72 1.63
N VAL A 75 -5.32 -3.36 2.69
CA VAL A 75 -6.22 -2.80 3.70
C VAL A 75 -5.48 -2.78 5.03
N VAL A 76 -5.24 -1.59 5.53
CA VAL A 76 -4.59 -1.40 6.83
C VAL A 76 -5.64 -1.46 7.93
N VAL A 77 -5.52 -2.40 8.87
CA VAL A 77 -6.45 -2.60 9.97
C VAL A 77 -5.72 -2.31 11.28
N ASN A 78 -5.92 -1.09 11.78
CA ASN A 78 -5.12 -0.48 12.83
C ASN A 78 -5.14 -1.27 14.14
N ASN A 79 -6.32 -1.42 14.75
CA ASN A 79 -6.45 -2.03 16.07
C ASN A 79 -6.41 -3.56 16.03
N SER A 80 -6.62 -4.17 14.87
CA SER A 80 -6.34 -5.60 14.66
C SER A 80 -4.86 -5.89 14.39
N HIS A 81 -4.04 -4.87 14.19
CA HIS A 81 -2.61 -4.99 13.86
C HIS A 81 -2.34 -5.84 12.64
N LEU A 82 -3.14 -5.66 11.60
CA LEU A 82 -3.08 -6.44 10.36
C LEU A 82 -2.95 -5.54 9.12
N ILE A 83 -2.36 -6.10 8.08
CA ILE A 83 -2.56 -5.66 6.71
C ILE A 83 -3.25 -6.82 5.98
N LYS A 84 -4.44 -6.58 5.43
CA LYS A 84 -5.12 -7.56 4.58
C LYS A 84 -4.85 -7.27 3.12
N VAL A 85 -4.59 -8.31 2.32
CA VAL A 85 -4.33 -8.17 0.89
C VAL A 85 -5.35 -8.97 0.10
N PHE A 86 -6.09 -8.27 -0.75
CA PHE A 86 -7.07 -8.89 -1.65
C PHE A 86 -6.62 -8.77 -3.10
N THR A 87 -6.96 -9.76 -3.92
CA THR A 87 -6.82 -9.64 -5.37
C THR A 87 -8.04 -8.94 -5.93
N ILE A 88 -7.83 -7.85 -6.68
CA ILE A 88 -8.88 -7.14 -7.41
C ILE A 88 -9.17 -7.91 -8.70
N THR A 89 -10.46 -8.14 -8.99
CA THR A 89 -10.95 -8.75 -10.21
C THR A 89 -12.06 -7.86 -10.81
N GLU A 90 -12.48 -8.11 -12.02
CA GLU A 90 -13.60 -7.39 -12.66
C GLU A 90 -14.93 -7.49 -11.90
N SER A 91 -15.08 -8.56 -11.09
CA SER A 91 -16.29 -8.84 -10.29
C SER A 91 -16.16 -8.44 -8.82
N GLY A 92 -15.10 -7.75 -8.44
CA GLY A 92 -14.83 -7.35 -7.05
C GLY A 92 -13.55 -7.94 -6.48
N LEU A 93 -13.51 -8.16 -5.18
CA LEU A 93 -12.36 -8.69 -4.46
C LEU A 93 -12.45 -10.21 -4.31
N LYS A 94 -11.37 -10.92 -4.64
CA LYS A 94 -11.27 -12.37 -4.46
C LYS A 94 -11.07 -12.71 -2.99
N LEU A 95 -11.90 -13.62 -2.48
CA LEU A 95 -11.84 -14.13 -1.12
C LEU A 95 -11.30 -15.57 -1.08
N PRO A 96 -10.65 -15.99 0.04
CA PRO A 96 -10.22 -15.14 1.14
C PRO A 96 -9.05 -14.25 0.73
N GLY A 97 -8.80 -13.16 1.48
CA GLY A 97 -7.58 -12.37 1.38
C GLY A 97 -6.41 -13.03 2.11
N ILE A 98 -5.26 -12.37 2.08
CA ILE A 98 -4.06 -12.73 2.85
C ILE A 98 -3.98 -11.80 4.06
N ASP A 99 -3.77 -12.34 5.25
CA ASP A 99 -3.59 -11.58 6.48
C ASP A 99 -2.10 -11.54 6.85
N ILE A 100 -1.56 -10.32 6.98
CA ILE A 100 -0.18 -10.06 7.36
C ILE A 100 -0.19 -9.45 8.77
N ASN A 101 0.34 -10.18 9.75
CA ASN A 101 0.46 -9.69 11.12
C ASN A 101 1.57 -8.64 11.22
N THR A 102 1.27 -7.48 11.79
CA THR A 102 2.22 -6.37 11.92
C THR A 102 2.92 -6.32 13.29
N ASN A 103 2.77 -7.37 14.11
CA ASN A 103 3.40 -7.52 15.43
C ASN A 103 3.01 -6.40 16.41
N ASN A 104 1.71 -6.22 16.61
CA ASN A 104 1.12 -5.23 17.53
C ASN A 104 1.58 -3.78 17.26
N SER A 105 1.84 -3.44 16.00
CA SER A 105 2.42 -2.16 15.64
C SER A 105 1.44 -0.99 15.51
N SER A 106 0.12 -1.24 15.42
CA SER A 106 -0.92 -0.25 15.11
C SER A 106 -0.63 0.50 13.80
N PRO A 107 -0.73 -0.18 12.65
CA PRO A 107 -0.42 0.40 11.35
C PRO A 107 -1.43 1.51 10.98
N ARG A 108 -0.96 2.57 10.30
CA ARG A 108 -1.78 3.75 9.96
C ARG A 108 -1.98 3.90 8.46
N GLU A 109 -0.94 4.14 7.72
CA GLU A 109 -0.99 4.35 6.29
C GLU A 109 0.08 3.52 5.57
N LEU A 110 -0.24 3.07 4.35
CA LEU A 110 0.63 2.25 3.52
C LEU A 110 0.74 2.86 2.12
N ILE A 111 1.97 2.93 1.63
CA ILE A 111 2.26 3.22 0.23
C ILE A 111 3.16 2.14 -0.37
N VAL A 112 3.17 2.06 -1.69
CA VAL A 112 4.12 1.21 -2.42
C VAL A 112 5.16 2.08 -3.13
N HIS A 113 6.42 1.71 -2.95
CA HIS A 113 7.57 2.33 -3.61
C HIS A 113 8.57 1.24 -4.01
N ASN A 114 8.96 1.19 -5.29
CA ASN A 114 9.92 0.22 -5.84
C ASN A 114 9.63 -1.23 -5.42
N ASN A 115 8.40 -1.70 -5.65
CA ASN A 115 7.93 -3.07 -5.35
C ASN A 115 8.03 -3.49 -3.87
N LYS A 116 8.12 -2.53 -2.96
CA LYS A 116 8.02 -2.73 -1.51
C LYS A 116 6.89 -1.87 -0.96
N ALA A 117 6.20 -2.36 0.06
CA ALA A 117 5.25 -1.54 0.80
C ALA A 117 5.92 -0.95 2.04
N TYR A 118 5.69 0.32 2.26
CA TYR A 118 6.12 1.07 3.44
C TYR A 118 4.90 1.50 4.21
N PHE A 119 4.85 1.21 5.50
CA PHE A 119 3.70 1.59 6.31
C PHE A 119 4.09 2.13 7.68
N THR A 120 3.38 3.17 8.08
CA THR A 120 3.56 3.87 9.35
C THR A 120 2.90 3.12 10.49
N ASN A 121 3.45 3.21 11.69
CA ASN A 121 2.97 2.47 12.85
C ASN A 121 3.07 3.29 14.14
N TYR A 122 1.95 3.43 14.86
CA TYR A 122 1.92 4.16 16.10
C TYR A 122 2.62 3.44 17.26
N ASN A 123 2.20 2.21 17.59
CA ASN A 123 2.72 1.51 18.75
C ASN A 123 4.22 1.23 18.65
N SER A 124 4.70 0.88 17.47
CA SER A 124 6.12 0.57 17.29
C SER A 124 6.98 1.78 16.93
N GLN A 125 6.38 2.96 16.67
CA GLN A 125 7.08 4.22 16.36
C GLN A 125 8.08 4.03 15.22
N ASP A 126 7.61 3.47 14.11
CA ASP A 126 8.45 3.13 12.97
C ASP A 126 7.69 3.19 11.65
N VAL A 127 8.44 3.14 10.58
CA VAL A 127 7.98 2.74 9.27
C VAL A 127 8.49 1.34 9.00
N LYS A 128 7.60 0.38 8.77
CA LYS A 128 8.00 -0.98 8.40
C LYS A 128 8.04 -1.13 6.89
N VAL A 129 8.92 -2.02 6.45
CA VAL A 129 9.10 -2.38 5.04
C VAL A 129 8.60 -3.80 4.84
N LEU A 130 7.62 -3.95 3.96
CA LEU A 130 7.02 -5.22 3.58
C LEU A 130 7.46 -5.58 2.16
N ASP A 131 8.03 -6.73 1.99
CA ASP A 131 8.29 -7.32 0.68
C ASP A 131 6.99 -7.80 0.04
N LEU A 132 6.71 -7.39 -1.20
CA LEU A 132 5.44 -7.68 -1.88
C LEU A 132 5.42 -9.05 -2.59
N GLU A 133 6.52 -9.74 -2.69
CA GLU A 133 6.60 -11.09 -3.25
C GLU A 133 6.35 -12.14 -2.17
N THR A 134 6.97 -11.95 -1.01
CA THR A 134 6.95 -12.91 0.10
C THR A 134 5.94 -12.55 1.19
N TYR A 135 5.49 -11.29 1.25
CA TYR A 135 4.68 -10.72 2.33
C TYR A 135 5.36 -10.79 3.71
N TYR A 136 6.69 -10.80 3.76
CA TYR A 136 7.45 -10.68 5.01
C TYR A 136 7.84 -9.22 5.30
N ILE A 137 7.77 -8.85 6.58
CA ILE A 137 8.27 -7.57 7.07
C ILE A 137 9.79 -7.69 7.21
N GLU A 138 10.52 -7.05 6.29
CA GLU A 138 11.98 -7.15 6.20
C GLU A 138 12.71 -6.20 7.15
N LYS A 139 12.12 -5.03 7.40
CA LYS A 139 12.80 -3.91 8.07
C LYS A 139 11.84 -3.10 8.91
N SER A 140 12.39 -2.48 9.94
CA SER A 140 11.77 -1.44 10.76
C SER A 140 12.69 -0.22 10.75
N ILE A 141 12.17 0.92 10.32
CA ILE A 141 12.89 2.21 10.27
C ILE A 141 12.33 3.06 11.42
N LYS A 142 13.09 3.19 12.48
CA LYS A 142 12.66 3.97 13.64
C LYS A 142 12.55 5.44 13.31
N VAL A 143 11.47 6.06 13.80
CA VAL A 143 11.23 7.50 13.74
C VAL A 143 11.02 8.03 15.16
N ASN A 144 11.23 9.34 15.34
CA ASN A 144 11.04 9.96 16.65
C ASN A 144 9.62 10.51 16.78
N GLY A 145 8.71 9.73 17.33
CA GLY A 145 7.30 10.08 17.53
C GLY A 145 6.34 9.09 16.86
N LEU A 146 5.07 9.46 16.77
CA LEU A 146 4.00 8.64 16.22
C LEU A 146 3.76 9.04 14.76
N PRO A 147 4.17 8.19 13.79
CA PRO A 147 4.03 8.50 12.37
C PRO A 147 2.60 8.25 11.91
N GLU A 148 1.96 9.26 11.30
CA GLU A 148 0.60 9.18 10.77
C GLU A 148 0.61 8.82 9.29
N SER A 149 0.96 9.77 8.45
CA SER A 149 0.90 9.61 6.99
C SER A 149 2.27 9.43 6.37
N ILE A 150 2.27 8.85 5.19
CA ILE A 150 3.47 8.60 4.39
C ILE A 150 3.18 8.85 2.91
N VAL A 151 4.06 9.59 2.24
CA VAL A 151 3.97 9.84 0.80
C VAL A 151 5.33 9.63 0.13
N SER A 152 5.34 9.46 -1.18
CA SER A 152 6.57 9.36 -1.98
C SER A 152 6.65 10.51 -2.98
N ASP A 153 7.83 11.10 -3.12
CA ASP A 153 8.15 12.05 -4.21
C ASP A 153 8.73 11.36 -5.45
N GLY A 154 8.69 10.02 -5.49
CA GLY A 154 9.30 9.18 -6.52
C GLY A 154 10.74 8.77 -6.23
N LYS A 155 11.43 9.45 -5.29
CA LYS A 155 12.79 9.16 -4.88
C LYS A 155 12.94 8.88 -3.38
N HIS A 156 12.20 9.62 -2.57
CA HIS A 156 12.25 9.53 -1.11
C HIS A 156 10.85 9.35 -0.56
N LEU A 157 10.78 8.89 0.68
CA LEU A 157 9.55 8.82 1.44
C LEU A 157 9.53 9.96 2.47
N TRP A 158 8.34 10.54 2.65
CA TRP A 158 8.10 11.64 3.57
C TRP A 158 7.03 11.20 4.54
N VAL A 159 7.33 11.28 5.83
CA VAL A 159 6.51 10.74 6.91
C VAL A 159 6.15 11.85 7.87
N ALA A 160 4.87 12.11 8.04
CA ALA A 160 4.38 13.07 9.01
C ALA A 160 4.38 12.47 10.43
N ILE A 161 5.02 13.16 11.35
CA ILE A 161 5.00 12.83 12.78
C ILE A 161 4.03 13.79 13.44
N ASN A 162 2.80 13.33 13.65
CA ASN A 162 1.74 14.22 14.15
C ASN A 162 1.66 14.27 15.67
N MET A 163 2.18 13.27 16.37
CA MET A 163 2.22 13.22 17.84
C MET A 163 3.58 12.74 18.35
N ASN A 164 3.91 13.20 19.54
CA ASN A 164 4.98 12.67 20.37
C ASN A 164 4.54 11.38 21.06
N PRO A 165 5.47 10.58 21.65
CA PRO A 165 5.11 9.35 22.35
C PRO A 165 4.18 9.54 23.56
N ASP A 166 4.08 10.75 24.09
CA ASP A 166 3.16 11.14 25.16
C ASP A 166 1.80 11.63 24.65
N TYR A 167 1.53 11.49 23.34
CA TYR A 167 0.33 11.96 22.63
C TYR A 167 0.16 13.48 22.57
N SER A 168 1.15 14.26 22.94
CA SER A 168 1.16 15.69 22.63
C SER A 168 1.44 15.92 21.14
N SER A 169 0.98 17.07 20.61
CA SER A 169 1.20 17.40 19.20
C SER A 169 2.69 17.51 18.87
N ALA A 170 3.15 16.76 17.88
CA ALA A 170 4.47 16.93 17.28
C ALA A 170 4.42 17.95 16.12
N ASN A 171 5.57 18.25 15.53
CA ASN A 171 5.72 19.26 14.50
C ASN A 171 6.81 18.91 13.49
N SER A 172 6.94 17.65 13.13
CA SER A 172 8.03 17.24 12.25
C SER A 172 7.58 16.36 11.08
N VAL A 173 8.34 16.45 10.00
CA VAL A 173 8.27 15.56 8.85
C VAL A 173 9.63 14.90 8.67
N VAL A 174 9.64 13.59 8.61
CA VAL A 174 10.84 12.77 8.45
C VAL A 174 11.00 12.39 6.99
N LYS A 175 12.22 12.55 6.46
CA LYS A 175 12.61 12.11 5.13
C LYS A 175 13.38 10.80 5.22
N ILE A 176 12.94 9.78 4.48
CA ILE A 176 13.55 8.45 4.44
C ILE A 176 14.13 8.21 3.05
N ASP A 177 15.35 7.65 3.00
CA ASP A 177 15.93 7.07 1.80
C ASP A 177 15.49 5.59 1.70
N PRO A 178 14.65 5.23 0.71
CA PRO A 178 14.17 3.87 0.55
C PRO A 178 15.24 2.89 0.01
N GLU A 179 16.34 3.37 -0.58
CA GLU A 179 17.43 2.50 -1.05
C GLU A 179 18.17 1.88 0.14
N ASN A 180 18.42 2.68 1.17
CA ASN A 180 19.15 2.26 2.37
C ASN A 180 18.23 1.96 3.55
N ASN A 181 16.92 2.28 3.44
CA ASN A 181 15.95 2.18 4.51
C ASN A 181 16.38 2.96 5.77
N GLN A 182 16.77 4.23 5.58
CA GLN A 182 17.29 5.09 6.64
C GLN A 182 16.63 6.46 6.64
N VAL A 183 16.44 7.02 7.82
CA VAL A 183 16.11 8.44 7.99
C VAL A 183 17.34 9.25 7.58
N ILE A 184 17.15 10.17 6.63
CA ILE A 184 18.23 11.05 6.14
C ILE A 184 18.06 12.49 6.58
N ASN A 185 16.84 12.91 6.94
CA ASN A 185 16.59 14.24 7.49
C ASN A 185 15.27 14.28 8.27
N THR A 186 15.14 15.29 9.12
CA THR A 186 13.89 15.66 9.82
C THR A 186 13.70 17.17 9.66
N TYR A 187 12.49 17.57 9.28
CA TYR A 187 12.12 18.96 9.07
C TYR A 187 11.13 19.40 10.14
N GLU A 188 11.34 20.54 10.72
CA GLU A 188 10.37 21.17 11.61
C GLU A 188 9.29 21.87 10.76
N VAL A 189 8.02 21.64 11.12
CA VAL A 189 6.84 22.16 10.41
C VAL A 189 5.81 22.68 11.43
N GLY A 190 4.60 22.99 11.00
CA GLY A 190 3.47 23.29 11.88
C GLY A 190 3.08 22.10 12.77
N LYS A 191 2.36 22.37 13.87
CA LYS A 191 1.90 21.34 14.81
C LYS A 191 0.91 20.38 14.18
N GLY A 192 1.05 19.09 14.51
CA GLY A 192 0.16 18.01 14.09
C GLY A 192 0.13 17.83 12.58
N PRO A 193 1.29 17.68 11.86
CA PRO A 193 1.28 17.49 10.44
C PRO A 193 0.53 16.21 10.07
N GLN A 194 -0.26 16.30 9.00
CA GLN A 194 -0.94 15.18 8.35
C GLN A 194 -0.60 15.20 6.86
N GLN A 195 -1.49 14.81 6.00
CA GLN A 195 -1.26 14.90 4.55
C GLN A 195 -1.23 16.34 4.07
#